data_cd539b30d3ab609ba61c754f2d54ceff
#
_entry.id   cd539b30d3ab609ba61c754f2d54ceff
#
_cell.length_a   1.000
_cell.length_b   1.000
_cell.length_c   1.000
_cell.angle_alpha   90.00
_cell.angle_beta   90.00
_cell.angle_gamma   90.00
#
_symmetry.space_group_name_H-M   'P 1'
#
loop_
_entity.id
_entity.type
_entity.pdbx_description
1 polymer ?
#
loop_
_entity_poly.entity_id
_entity_poly.type
_entity_poly.pdbx_seq_one_letter_code
_entity_poly.pdbx_strand_id
1 'polypeptide(L)'
;IVFVGYSLYDIEIQKILYQNTDFSQKTYFITAPNASERERFTLSPYGDCFTIGAEEFGKILDISRDLFNDNSEPLETTSIIKYKNSEILNPIRDSEVDRFLMFGDVQDEVFESALFTQQGAPLLVKRKDISTAINTAISGNNVAILGDFGNGKTVFLRIMKSLLSQQGFNVYTVENSDEFNLEDLQTIADSSNRAFIFIDSYEQHLELIRFFYDLSPKHINLILATRSSTHERIRPSLNINFDEFVIDELDRVEVDRFVEIIDDVGFWDSKSTTLSKEAKISLITKRHDSQIQQTLLSI
;
A
#
# COMPACT_ATOMS: atom_id res chain seq x y z
N ILE A 1 -13.02 -10.25 -7.21
CA ILE A 1 -12.84 -10.49 -8.65
C ILE A 1 -14.20 -10.86 -9.24
N VAL A 2 -14.57 -10.30 -10.39
CA VAL A 2 -15.81 -10.65 -11.08
C VAL A 2 -15.47 -11.19 -12.47
N PHE A 3 -15.91 -12.42 -12.75
CA PHE A 3 -15.79 -13.04 -14.07
C PHE A 3 -17.15 -13.01 -14.78
N VAL A 4 -17.23 -12.40 -15.94
CA VAL A 4 -18.46 -12.31 -16.72
C VAL A 4 -18.36 -13.15 -17.98
N GLY A 5 -19.26 -14.13 -18.13
CA GLY A 5 -19.28 -15.04 -19.28
C GLY A 5 -18.07 -15.98 -19.38
N TYR A 6 -17.35 -16.18 -18.29
CA TYR A 6 -16.12 -16.99 -18.27
C TYR A 6 -16.40 -18.40 -17.73
N SER A 7 -15.90 -19.41 -18.46
CA SER A 7 -16.17 -20.83 -18.18
C SER A 7 -15.05 -21.55 -17.45
N LEU A 8 -14.02 -20.84 -17.03
CA LEU A 8 -12.89 -21.35 -16.23
C LEU A 8 -12.11 -22.52 -16.90
N TYR A 9 -11.92 -22.46 -18.22
CA TYR A 9 -11.10 -23.45 -18.94
C TYR A 9 -9.59 -23.19 -18.83
N ASP A 10 -9.20 -22.00 -18.37
CA ASP A 10 -7.78 -21.65 -18.21
C ASP A 10 -7.23 -22.26 -16.92
N ILE A 11 -6.31 -23.20 -17.06
CA ILE A 11 -5.68 -23.93 -15.95
C ILE A 11 -4.85 -23.01 -15.06
N GLU A 12 -4.25 -21.97 -15.62
CA GLU A 12 -3.42 -21.03 -14.86
C GLU A 12 -4.32 -20.18 -13.92
N ILE A 13 -5.44 -19.70 -14.41
CA ILE A 13 -6.42 -18.97 -13.59
C ILE A 13 -7.03 -19.89 -12.52
N GLN A 14 -7.39 -21.13 -12.87
CA GLN A 14 -7.84 -22.12 -11.87
C GLN A 14 -6.82 -22.32 -10.76
N LYS A 15 -5.54 -22.46 -11.15
CA LYS A 15 -4.44 -22.65 -10.19
C LYS A 15 -4.30 -21.44 -9.26
N ILE A 16 -4.36 -20.24 -9.79
CA ILE A 16 -4.28 -18.99 -8.99
C ILE A 16 -5.45 -18.93 -7.99
N LEU A 17 -6.67 -19.17 -8.44
CA LEU A 17 -7.85 -19.17 -7.57
C LEU A 17 -7.82 -20.28 -6.52
N TYR A 18 -7.32 -21.47 -6.88
CA TYR A 18 -7.21 -22.60 -5.96
C TYR A 18 -6.13 -22.41 -4.90
N GLN A 19 -5.00 -21.79 -5.25
CA GLN A 19 -3.89 -21.53 -4.33
C GLN A 19 -4.18 -20.40 -3.34
N ASN A 20 -5.13 -19.52 -3.66
CA ASN A 20 -5.51 -18.39 -2.84
C ASN A 20 -6.96 -18.54 -2.36
N THR A 21 -7.15 -19.31 -1.30
CA THR A 21 -8.48 -19.57 -0.70
C THR A 21 -9.23 -18.29 -0.31
N ASP A 22 -8.52 -17.20 -0.02
CA ASP A 22 -9.12 -15.91 0.28
C ASP A 22 -9.81 -15.28 -0.94
N PHE A 23 -9.38 -15.63 -2.16
CA PHE A 23 -10.05 -15.17 -3.37
C PHE A 23 -11.42 -15.82 -3.59
N SER A 24 -11.65 -17.05 -3.10
CA SER A 24 -12.94 -17.72 -3.26
C SER A 24 -14.09 -16.96 -2.60
N GLN A 25 -13.85 -16.30 -1.48
CA GLN A 25 -14.83 -15.46 -0.77
C GLN A 25 -15.09 -14.12 -1.45
N LYS A 26 -14.21 -13.68 -2.35
CA LYS A 26 -14.28 -12.41 -3.09
C LYS A 26 -14.37 -12.62 -4.61
N THR A 27 -14.70 -13.83 -5.05
CA THR A 27 -14.83 -14.16 -6.47
C THR A 27 -16.28 -14.42 -6.82
N TYR A 28 -16.75 -13.77 -7.88
CA TYR A 28 -18.11 -13.85 -8.37
C TYR A 28 -18.11 -14.23 -9.84
N PHE A 29 -18.91 -15.20 -10.23
CA PHE A 29 -19.09 -15.64 -11.60
C PHE A 29 -20.48 -15.24 -12.09
N ILE A 30 -20.52 -14.40 -13.11
CA ILE A 30 -21.76 -14.03 -13.80
C ILE A 30 -21.88 -14.91 -15.04
N THR A 31 -22.77 -15.86 -15.00
CA THR A 31 -22.99 -16.83 -16.08
C THR A 31 -24.30 -16.55 -16.84
N ALA A 32 -24.48 -17.21 -17.98
CA ALA A 32 -25.70 -17.09 -18.75
C ALA A 32 -26.94 -17.52 -17.92
N PRO A 33 -28.14 -16.95 -18.16
CA PRO A 33 -29.36 -17.31 -17.43
C PRO A 33 -29.74 -18.78 -17.55
N ASN A 34 -29.31 -19.45 -18.64
CA ASN A 34 -29.51 -20.86 -18.91
C ASN A 34 -28.31 -21.74 -18.64
N ALA A 35 -27.37 -21.26 -17.81
CA ALA A 35 -26.17 -22.03 -17.42
C ALA A 35 -26.57 -23.37 -16.78
N SER A 36 -25.96 -24.46 -17.21
CA SER A 36 -26.24 -25.79 -16.72
C SER A 36 -25.81 -25.98 -15.26
N GLU A 37 -26.44 -26.93 -14.55
CA GLU A 37 -26.00 -27.29 -13.20
C GLU A 37 -24.54 -27.73 -13.16
N ARG A 38 -24.06 -28.38 -14.23
CA ARG A 38 -22.67 -28.80 -14.34
C ARG A 38 -21.73 -27.62 -14.39
N GLU A 39 -22.04 -26.56 -15.14
CA GLU A 39 -21.23 -25.33 -15.16
C GLU A 39 -21.17 -24.66 -13.79
N ARG A 40 -22.29 -24.51 -13.12
CA ARG A 40 -22.36 -23.95 -11.77
C ARG A 40 -21.57 -24.77 -10.77
N PHE A 41 -21.67 -26.10 -10.83
CA PHE A 41 -20.90 -26.99 -9.97
C PHE A 41 -19.39 -26.88 -10.22
N THR A 42 -18.98 -26.67 -11.46
CA THR A 42 -17.55 -26.49 -11.82
C THR A 42 -16.98 -25.17 -11.26
N LEU A 43 -17.80 -24.12 -11.17
CA LEU A 43 -17.36 -22.79 -10.71
C LEU A 43 -17.45 -22.64 -9.19
N SER A 44 -18.39 -23.34 -8.54
CA SER A 44 -18.68 -23.18 -7.10
C SER A 44 -17.49 -23.38 -6.14
N PRO A 45 -16.47 -24.19 -6.44
CA PRO A 45 -15.28 -24.27 -5.57
C PRO A 45 -14.44 -23.00 -5.55
N TYR A 46 -14.62 -22.10 -6.54
CA TYR A 46 -13.79 -20.92 -6.75
C TYR A 46 -14.51 -19.60 -6.40
N GLY A 47 -15.81 -19.63 -6.13
CA GLY A 47 -16.56 -18.42 -5.77
C GLY A 47 -18.07 -18.58 -5.98
N ASP A 48 -18.81 -17.50 -5.72
CA ASP A 48 -20.25 -17.45 -5.87
C ASP A 48 -20.65 -17.32 -7.35
N CYS A 49 -21.71 -18.07 -7.76
CA CYS A 49 -22.16 -18.13 -9.13
C CYS A 49 -23.56 -17.55 -9.29
N PHE A 50 -23.71 -16.50 -10.12
CA PHE A 50 -24.95 -15.82 -10.42
C PHE A 50 -25.35 -16.04 -11.88
N THR A 51 -26.52 -16.64 -12.13
CA THR A 51 -27.02 -16.97 -13.46
C THR A 51 -27.93 -15.87 -14.01
N ILE A 52 -27.45 -14.63 -14.03
CA ILE A 52 -28.22 -13.46 -14.46
C ILE A 52 -27.88 -12.99 -15.88
N GLY A 53 -26.76 -13.42 -16.43
CA GLY A 53 -26.26 -12.97 -17.72
C GLY A 53 -25.57 -11.61 -17.68
N ALA A 54 -24.75 -11.33 -18.68
CA ALA A 54 -23.95 -10.10 -18.76
C ALA A 54 -24.82 -8.84 -18.91
N GLU A 55 -25.97 -8.93 -19.63
CA GLU A 55 -26.86 -7.79 -19.85
C GLU A 55 -27.54 -7.35 -18.55
N GLU A 56 -28.07 -8.29 -17.77
CA GLU A 56 -28.73 -7.97 -16.51
C GLU A 56 -27.70 -7.50 -15.45
N PHE A 57 -26.52 -8.10 -15.45
CA PHE A 57 -25.40 -7.62 -14.62
C PHE A 57 -25.04 -6.18 -14.94
N GLY A 58 -24.98 -5.80 -16.24
CA GLY A 58 -24.77 -4.41 -16.66
C GLY A 58 -25.82 -3.46 -16.11
N LYS A 59 -27.09 -3.83 -16.16
CA LYS A 59 -28.20 -3.02 -15.57
C LYS A 59 -28.08 -2.88 -14.07
N ILE A 60 -27.65 -3.94 -13.36
CA ILE A 60 -27.42 -3.90 -11.92
C ILE A 60 -26.27 -2.94 -11.59
N LEU A 61 -25.19 -2.95 -12.38
CA LEU A 61 -24.09 -2.00 -12.21
C LEU A 61 -24.55 -0.55 -12.40
N ASP A 62 -25.35 -0.27 -13.44
CA ASP A 62 -25.89 1.07 -13.67
C ASP A 62 -26.77 1.55 -12.52
N ILE A 63 -27.66 0.68 -12.01
CA ILE A 63 -28.51 1.00 -10.83
C ILE A 63 -27.64 1.20 -9.58
N SER A 64 -26.61 0.38 -9.38
CA SER A 64 -25.69 0.49 -8.24
C SER A 64 -24.88 1.77 -8.30
N ARG A 65 -24.50 2.25 -9.49
CA ARG A 65 -23.84 3.54 -9.67
C ARG A 65 -24.67 4.70 -9.10
N ASP A 66 -25.99 4.67 -9.30
CA ASP A 66 -26.87 5.72 -8.79
C ASP A 66 -27.07 5.64 -7.26
N LEU A 67 -26.91 4.47 -6.67
CA LEU A 67 -26.98 4.26 -5.21
C LEU A 67 -25.67 4.66 -4.48
N PHE A 68 -24.54 4.65 -5.19
CA PHE A 68 -23.23 5.09 -4.68
C PHE A 68 -22.98 6.59 -4.81
N ASN A 69 -24.00 7.39 -5.07
CA ASN A 69 -23.93 8.84 -5.03
C ASN A 69 -23.71 9.32 -3.58
N ASP A 70 -22.50 9.13 -3.10
CA ASP A 70 -21.94 9.92 -2.02
C ASP A 70 -21.78 11.36 -2.57
N ASN A 71 -22.23 12.38 -1.83
CA ASN A 71 -22.36 13.79 -2.23
C ASN A 71 -21.06 14.53 -2.56
N SER A 72 -19.98 13.84 -2.83
CA SER A 72 -18.79 14.30 -3.53
C SER A 72 -18.69 13.48 -4.81
N GLU A 73 -18.91 14.08 -5.97
CA GLU A 73 -18.56 13.45 -7.26
C GLU A 73 -17.16 12.87 -7.10
N PRO A 74 -17.00 11.52 -7.17
CA PRO A 74 -15.66 10.96 -7.15
C PRO A 74 -14.96 11.51 -8.37
N LEU A 75 -13.84 12.22 -8.17
CA LEU A 75 -12.94 12.56 -9.26
C LEU A 75 -12.66 11.26 -10.00
N GLU A 76 -13.12 11.13 -11.23
CA GLU A 76 -12.88 9.97 -12.08
C GLU A 76 -11.40 10.02 -12.52
N THR A 77 -10.54 9.44 -11.72
CA THR A 77 -9.13 9.23 -12.03
C THR A 77 -8.91 7.76 -12.37
N THR A 78 -8.05 7.49 -13.35
CA THR A 78 -7.84 6.16 -13.91
C THR A 78 -6.55 5.52 -13.39
N SER A 79 -5.48 6.30 -13.28
CA SER A 79 -4.12 5.85 -12.95
C SER A 79 -3.63 6.41 -11.61
N ILE A 80 -4.18 7.55 -11.16
CA ILE A 80 -3.92 8.12 -9.84
C ILE A 80 -5.10 7.79 -8.93
N ILE A 81 -4.96 6.73 -8.14
CA ILE A 81 -6.07 6.15 -7.38
C ILE A 81 -6.26 6.86 -6.05
N LYS A 82 -7.50 7.22 -5.74
CA LYS A 82 -7.85 7.79 -4.43
C LYS A 82 -7.77 6.72 -3.36
N TYR A 83 -6.92 6.97 -2.35
CA TYR A 83 -6.77 6.10 -1.19
C TYR A 83 -7.87 6.39 -0.16
N LYS A 84 -8.47 5.34 0.37
CA LYS A 84 -9.41 5.41 1.49
C LYS A 84 -9.03 4.34 2.51
N ASN A 85 -9.05 4.70 3.79
CA ASN A 85 -8.86 3.71 4.85
C ASN A 85 -9.99 2.68 4.84
N SER A 86 -9.67 1.45 5.18
CA SER A 86 -10.64 0.39 5.35
C SER A 86 -11.58 0.68 6.53
N GLU A 87 -12.86 0.44 6.33
CA GLU A 87 -13.86 0.54 7.41
C GLU A 87 -13.81 -0.67 8.34
N ILE A 88 -13.27 -1.79 7.86
CA ILE A 88 -13.16 -3.05 8.59
C ILE A 88 -11.71 -3.29 8.98
N LEU A 89 -11.44 -3.34 10.29
CA LEU A 89 -10.15 -3.70 10.83
C LEU A 89 -10.12 -5.20 11.12
N ASN A 90 -9.27 -5.93 10.40
CA ASN A 90 -9.10 -7.37 10.59
C ASN A 90 -8.11 -7.68 11.72
N PRO A 91 -8.34 -8.73 12.52
CA PRO A 91 -7.37 -9.18 13.51
C PRO A 91 -6.09 -9.66 12.82
N ILE A 92 -4.94 -9.28 13.39
CA ILE A 92 -3.63 -9.65 12.87
C ILE A 92 -3.32 -11.09 13.28
N ARG A 93 -2.94 -11.93 12.33
CA ARG A 93 -2.51 -13.31 12.54
C ARG A 93 -0.99 -13.40 12.42
N ASP A 94 -0.39 -14.36 13.13
CA ASP A 94 1.06 -14.57 13.07
C ASP A 94 1.56 -14.80 11.63
N SER A 95 0.79 -15.52 10.81
CA SER A 95 1.11 -15.74 9.39
C SER A 95 1.15 -14.46 8.54
N GLU A 96 0.43 -13.43 8.94
CA GLU A 96 0.45 -12.12 8.25
C GLU A 96 1.66 -11.31 8.68
N VAL A 97 2.09 -11.45 9.93
CA VAL A 97 3.34 -10.87 10.42
C VAL A 97 4.53 -11.52 9.73
N ASP A 98 4.56 -12.86 9.66
CA ASP A 98 5.59 -13.62 8.94
C ASP A 98 5.69 -13.18 7.49
N ARG A 99 4.54 -13.10 6.80
CA ARG A 99 4.48 -12.66 5.40
C ARG A 99 5.00 -11.23 5.23
N PHE A 100 4.63 -10.33 6.13
CA PHE A 100 5.09 -8.95 6.11
C PHE A 100 6.59 -8.84 6.33
N LEU A 101 7.15 -9.58 7.31
CA LEU A 101 8.59 -9.59 7.57
C LEU A 101 9.38 -10.20 6.41
N MET A 102 8.87 -11.26 5.77
CA MET A 102 9.55 -11.93 4.65
C MET A 102 9.46 -11.17 3.33
N PHE A 103 8.32 -10.57 3.03
CA PHE A 103 8.01 -10.03 1.71
C PHE A 103 7.70 -8.54 1.70
N GLY A 104 7.56 -7.90 2.88
CA GLY A 104 7.20 -6.48 3.00
C GLY A 104 5.76 -6.17 2.59
N ASP A 105 4.91 -7.19 2.42
CA ASP A 105 3.55 -7.07 1.91
C ASP A 105 2.52 -7.68 2.86
N VAL A 106 1.41 -6.93 3.05
CA VAL A 106 0.25 -7.34 3.82
C VAL A 106 -0.96 -6.57 3.32
N GLN A 107 -2.15 -7.13 3.47
CA GLN A 107 -3.41 -6.47 3.10
C GLN A 107 -3.59 -5.14 3.85
N ASP A 108 -4.24 -4.16 3.21
CA ASP A 108 -4.41 -2.83 3.82
C ASP A 108 -5.22 -2.88 5.10
N GLU A 109 -6.26 -3.72 5.18
CA GLU A 109 -7.07 -3.90 6.39
C GLU A 109 -6.26 -4.38 7.60
N VAL A 110 -5.31 -5.29 7.37
CA VAL A 110 -4.40 -5.81 8.40
C VAL A 110 -3.38 -4.75 8.79
N PHE A 111 -2.82 -4.06 7.79
CA PHE A 111 -1.87 -2.99 8.02
C PHE A 111 -2.46 -1.84 8.84
N GLU A 112 -3.67 -1.42 8.50
CA GLU A 112 -4.40 -0.38 9.22
C GLU A 112 -4.85 -0.82 10.60
N SER A 113 -5.24 -2.10 10.76
CA SER A 113 -5.43 -2.70 12.08
C SER A 113 -4.19 -2.55 12.95
N ALA A 114 -3.02 -2.88 12.39
CA ALA A 114 -1.74 -2.73 13.07
C ALA A 114 -1.42 -1.28 13.44
N LEU A 115 -1.83 -0.34 12.60
CA LEU A 115 -1.55 1.09 12.78
C LEU A 115 -2.47 1.75 13.81
N PHE A 116 -3.76 1.39 13.82
CA PHE A 116 -4.79 2.11 14.58
C PHE A 116 -5.23 1.41 15.87
N THR A 117 -4.93 0.12 16.07
CA THR A 117 -5.32 -0.57 17.31
C THR A 117 -4.33 -0.27 18.42
N GLN A 118 -4.84 0.05 19.62
CA GLN A 118 -4.04 0.40 20.80
C GLN A 118 -3.26 -0.78 21.42
N GLN A 119 -3.63 -2.00 21.11
CA GLN A 119 -2.99 -3.22 21.63
C GLN A 119 -1.75 -3.57 20.80
N GLY A 120 -0.79 -2.66 20.77
CA GLY A 120 0.58 -2.83 20.28
C GLY A 120 0.70 -3.84 19.15
N ALA A 121 0.28 -3.46 17.96
CA ALA A 121 0.34 -4.39 16.85
C ALA A 121 1.76 -4.88 16.63
N PRO A 122 2.01 -6.17 16.68
CA PRO A 122 3.35 -6.74 16.58
C PRO A 122 3.93 -6.62 15.16
N LEU A 123 3.32 -5.83 14.29
CA LEU A 123 3.65 -5.77 12.87
C LEU A 123 4.53 -4.56 12.50
N LEU A 124 4.37 -3.41 13.15
CA LEU A 124 4.93 -2.15 12.65
C LEU A 124 5.97 -1.54 13.58
N VAL A 125 7.10 -1.14 12.99
CA VAL A 125 8.03 -0.18 13.58
C VAL A 125 7.68 1.20 13.02
N LYS A 126 7.10 2.07 13.87
CA LYS A 126 6.82 3.46 13.49
C LYS A 126 8.12 4.27 13.58
N ARG A 127 8.60 4.76 12.43
CA ARG A 127 9.80 5.59 12.37
C ARG A 127 9.55 6.94 13.06
N LYS A 128 10.53 7.45 13.79
CA LYS A 128 10.46 8.72 14.56
C LYS A 128 10.07 9.91 13.69
N ASP A 129 10.50 9.92 12.43
CA ASP A 129 10.33 11.06 11.52
C ASP A 129 8.94 11.14 10.88
N ILE A 130 8.08 10.13 11.05
CA ILE A 130 6.73 10.09 10.44
C ILE A 130 5.90 11.32 10.80
N SER A 131 5.84 11.68 12.08
CA SER A 131 5.04 12.83 12.53
C SER A 131 5.58 14.14 11.97
N THR A 132 6.90 14.28 11.88
CA THR A 132 7.54 15.46 11.30
C THR A 132 7.27 15.55 9.80
N ALA A 133 7.41 14.45 9.07
CA ALA A 133 7.14 14.38 7.63
C ALA A 133 5.67 14.72 7.31
N ILE A 134 4.71 14.21 8.10
CA ILE A 134 3.28 14.54 7.96
C ILE A 134 3.05 16.03 8.20
N ASN A 135 3.60 16.60 9.28
CA ASN A 135 3.44 18.03 9.59
C ASN A 135 4.06 18.91 8.50
N THR A 136 5.20 18.52 7.95
CA THR A 136 5.87 19.20 6.84
C THR A 136 4.96 19.19 5.60
N ALA A 137 4.38 18.04 5.25
CA ALA A 137 3.44 17.95 4.14
C ALA A 137 2.18 18.80 4.38
N ILE A 138 1.61 18.74 5.61
CA ILE A 138 0.45 19.57 5.98
C ILE A 138 0.79 21.08 5.93
N SER A 139 2.03 21.46 6.19
CA SER A 139 2.48 22.86 6.08
C SER A 139 2.60 23.37 4.64
N GLY A 140 2.38 22.51 3.64
CA GLY A 140 2.38 22.87 2.22
C GLY A 140 3.69 22.55 1.49
N ASN A 141 4.58 21.78 2.10
CA ASN A 141 5.85 21.39 1.48
C ASN A 141 5.73 20.02 0.80
N ASN A 142 6.45 19.83 -0.29
CA ASN A 142 6.66 18.52 -0.88
C ASN A 142 7.68 17.74 -0.04
N VAL A 143 7.48 16.43 0.10
CA VAL A 143 8.30 15.58 0.96
C VAL A 143 8.95 14.46 0.13
N ALA A 144 10.22 14.20 0.36
CA ALA A 144 10.94 13.08 -0.22
C ALA A 144 11.44 12.13 0.88
N ILE A 145 11.00 10.88 0.83
CA ILE A 145 11.44 9.79 1.73
C ILE A 145 12.54 9.02 1.03
N LEU A 146 13.72 9.09 1.59
CA LEU A 146 14.94 8.53 1.01
C LEU A 146 15.47 7.40 1.90
N GLY A 147 16.12 6.43 1.30
CA GLY A 147 16.77 5.35 2.04
C GLY A 147 17.15 4.19 1.14
N ASP A 148 18.01 3.32 1.62
CA ASP A 148 18.47 2.16 0.87
C ASP A 148 17.38 1.10 0.71
N PHE A 149 17.67 0.08 -0.09
CA PHE A 149 16.75 -1.02 -0.33
C PHE A 149 16.39 -1.73 1.00
N GLY A 150 15.11 -2.05 1.20
CA GLY A 150 14.64 -2.80 2.36
C GLY A 150 14.55 -2.01 3.68
N ASN A 151 14.82 -0.70 3.71
CA ASN A 151 14.73 0.13 4.93
C ASN A 151 13.31 0.67 5.23
N GLY A 152 12.28 0.17 4.55
CA GLY A 152 10.89 0.44 4.91
C GLY A 152 10.29 1.70 4.31
N LYS A 153 10.81 2.25 3.19
CA LYS A 153 10.22 3.43 2.52
C LYS A 153 8.74 3.25 2.17
N THR A 154 8.39 2.15 1.54
CA THR A 154 6.99 1.83 1.19
C THR A 154 6.11 1.74 2.43
N VAL A 155 6.62 1.16 3.53
CA VAL A 155 5.91 1.11 4.82
C VAL A 155 5.72 2.52 5.39
N PHE A 156 6.75 3.37 5.32
CA PHE A 156 6.67 4.76 5.75
C PHE A 156 5.59 5.53 4.96
N LEU A 157 5.57 5.38 3.63
CA LEU A 157 4.53 5.97 2.79
C LEU A 157 3.13 5.45 3.14
N ARG A 158 2.97 4.13 3.38
CA ARG A 158 1.69 3.55 3.78
C ARG A 158 1.19 4.13 5.10
N ILE A 159 2.06 4.28 6.11
CA ILE A 159 1.70 4.90 7.39
C ILE A 159 1.26 6.35 7.17
N MET A 160 2.00 7.13 6.38
CA MET A 160 1.62 8.52 6.08
C MET A 160 0.26 8.60 5.36
N LYS A 161 0.04 7.74 4.35
CA LYS A 161 -1.24 7.67 3.62
C LYS A 161 -2.41 7.42 4.55
N SER A 162 -2.32 6.39 5.39
CA SER A 162 -3.38 6.02 6.32
C SER A 162 -3.65 7.12 7.35
N LEU A 163 -2.61 7.76 7.90
CA LEU A 163 -2.76 8.83 8.89
C LEU A 163 -3.35 10.11 8.28
N LEU A 164 -2.95 10.50 7.08
CA LEU A 164 -3.52 11.67 6.39
C LEU A 164 -4.96 11.42 5.96
N SER A 165 -5.28 10.23 5.47
CA SER A 165 -6.66 9.83 5.14
C SER A 165 -7.56 9.82 6.39
N GLN A 166 -7.06 9.33 7.54
CA GLN A 166 -7.79 9.36 8.81
C GLN A 166 -8.08 10.80 9.29
N GLN A 167 -7.20 11.74 8.97
CA GLN A 167 -7.41 13.17 9.28
C GLN A 167 -8.38 13.86 8.30
N GLY A 168 -8.94 13.13 7.33
CA GLY A 168 -9.92 13.65 6.37
C GLY A 168 -9.33 14.34 5.15
N PHE A 169 -8.02 14.23 4.91
CA PHE A 169 -7.41 14.74 3.69
C PHE A 169 -7.66 13.85 2.49
N ASN A 170 -7.73 14.45 1.29
CA ASN A 170 -7.71 13.68 0.06
C ASN A 170 -6.31 13.13 -0.20
N VAL A 171 -6.21 11.82 -0.26
CA VAL A 171 -4.96 11.09 -0.47
C VAL A 171 -5.06 10.30 -1.76
N TYR A 172 -4.06 10.40 -2.61
CA TYR A 172 -3.98 9.70 -3.88
C TYR A 172 -2.66 8.94 -3.99
N THR A 173 -2.67 7.85 -4.74
CA THR A 173 -1.47 7.04 -5.01
C THR A 173 -1.31 6.84 -6.51
N VAL A 174 -0.11 7.03 -7.00
CA VAL A 174 0.30 6.64 -8.36
C VAL A 174 0.82 5.23 -8.28
N GLU A 175 0.16 4.26 -8.94
CA GLU A 175 0.55 2.86 -8.89
C GLU A 175 1.43 2.45 -10.07
N ASN A 176 1.14 2.97 -11.26
CA ASN A 176 1.86 2.64 -12.48
C ASN A 176 2.24 3.89 -13.26
N SER A 177 3.32 3.82 -14.06
CA SER A 177 3.59 4.84 -15.06
C SER A 177 2.67 4.60 -16.27
N ASP A 178 1.59 5.36 -16.33
CA ASP A 178 0.59 5.31 -17.37
C ASP A 178 0.49 6.69 -18.06
N GLU A 179 0.11 6.70 -19.35
CA GLU A 179 -0.12 7.94 -20.09
C GLU A 179 -1.29 8.78 -19.52
N PHE A 180 -2.23 8.16 -18.80
CA PHE A 180 -3.35 8.84 -18.14
C PHE A 180 -2.95 9.58 -16.85
N ASN A 181 -1.75 9.39 -16.32
CA ASN A 181 -1.30 10.06 -15.09
C ASN A 181 -1.35 11.59 -15.20
N LEU A 182 -1.08 12.16 -16.39
CA LEU A 182 -1.10 13.61 -16.59
C LEU A 182 -2.51 14.19 -16.59
N GLU A 183 -3.47 13.47 -17.20
CA GLU A 183 -4.90 13.84 -17.21
C GLU A 183 -5.49 13.76 -15.82
N ASP A 184 -5.19 12.70 -15.08
CA ASP A 184 -5.61 12.52 -13.71
C ASP A 184 -5.07 13.63 -12.80
N LEU A 185 -3.77 13.98 -12.95
CA LEU A 185 -3.17 15.07 -12.19
C LEU A 185 -3.84 16.42 -12.49
N GLN A 186 -4.16 16.70 -13.76
CA GLN A 186 -4.90 17.89 -14.13
C GLN A 186 -6.29 17.91 -13.48
N THR A 187 -7.00 16.79 -13.51
CA THR A 187 -8.33 16.63 -12.90
C THR A 187 -8.29 16.87 -11.39
N ILE A 188 -7.27 16.33 -10.69
CA ILE A 188 -7.07 16.57 -9.26
C ILE A 188 -6.72 18.04 -9.01
N ALA A 189 -5.90 18.65 -9.86
CA ALA A 189 -5.49 20.06 -9.73
C ALA A 189 -6.65 21.03 -9.94
N ASP A 190 -7.62 20.68 -10.78
CA ASP A 190 -8.82 21.50 -11.03
C ASP A 190 -9.83 21.40 -9.88
N SER A 191 -9.69 20.39 -9.02
CA SER A 191 -10.54 20.16 -7.86
C SER A 191 -10.20 21.09 -6.76
N SER A 192 -10.41 22.12 -6.39
CA SER A 192 -10.06 23.07 -5.30
C SER A 192 -9.77 22.43 -3.91
N ASN A 193 -9.81 21.12 -3.79
CA ASN A 193 -9.63 20.39 -2.55
C ASN A 193 -8.16 20.10 -2.25
N ARG A 194 -7.76 20.29 -0.99
CA ARG A 194 -6.41 19.95 -0.58
C ARG A 194 -6.15 18.46 -0.74
N ALA A 195 -5.05 18.11 -1.39
CA ALA A 195 -4.70 16.74 -1.70
C ALA A 195 -3.21 16.44 -1.49
N PHE A 196 -2.93 15.16 -1.22
CA PHE A 196 -1.58 14.61 -1.14
C PHE A 196 -1.46 13.47 -2.16
N ILE A 197 -0.45 13.55 -3.05
CA ILE A 197 -0.19 12.54 -4.06
C ILE A 197 1.09 11.79 -3.68
N PHE A 198 0.96 10.49 -3.48
CA PHE A 198 2.03 9.59 -3.10
C PHE A 198 2.59 8.87 -4.32
N ILE A 199 3.91 8.92 -4.49
CA ILE A 199 4.63 8.26 -5.58
C ILE A 199 5.79 7.46 -4.99
N ASP A 200 5.67 6.15 -4.95
CA ASP A 200 6.81 5.27 -4.63
C ASP A 200 7.66 5.06 -5.89
N SER A 201 8.97 4.90 -5.72
CA SER A 201 9.91 4.77 -6.85
C SER A 201 9.74 5.88 -7.89
N TYR A 202 9.73 7.14 -7.42
CA TYR A 202 9.38 8.30 -8.24
C TYR A 202 10.27 8.50 -9.47
N GLU A 203 11.42 7.86 -9.52
CA GLU A 203 12.30 7.83 -10.71
C GLU A 203 11.63 7.26 -11.96
N GLN A 204 10.55 6.52 -11.79
CA GLN A 204 9.73 5.98 -12.89
C GLN A 204 8.67 6.98 -13.38
N HIS A 205 8.44 8.07 -12.64
CA HIS A 205 7.36 9.04 -12.87
C HIS A 205 7.86 10.47 -13.07
N LEU A 206 9.05 10.64 -13.65
CA LEU A 206 9.68 11.96 -13.79
C LEU A 206 8.88 12.93 -14.67
N GLU A 207 8.15 12.43 -15.66
CA GLU A 207 7.29 13.22 -16.52
C GLU A 207 6.11 13.81 -15.72
N LEU A 208 5.46 12.98 -14.90
CA LEU A 208 4.39 13.41 -14.00
C LEU A 208 4.87 14.50 -13.02
N ILE A 209 6.07 14.34 -12.47
CA ILE A 209 6.65 15.31 -11.54
C ILE A 209 6.96 16.64 -12.23
N ARG A 210 7.47 16.60 -13.47
CA ARG A 210 7.69 17.82 -14.28
C ARG A 210 6.39 18.52 -14.59
N PHE A 211 5.38 17.76 -15.00
CA PHE A 211 4.04 18.31 -15.27
C PHE A 211 3.42 18.93 -14.02
N PHE A 212 3.56 18.28 -12.85
CA PHE A 212 3.16 18.85 -11.56
C PHE A 212 3.84 20.21 -11.30
N TYR A 213 5.13 20.30 -11.58
CA TYR A 213 5.88 21.55 -11.43
C TYR A 213 5.34 22.66 -12.35
N ASP A 214 5.05 22.32 -13.60
CA ASP A 214 4.52 23.27 -14.58
C ASP A 214 3.11 23.75 -14.21
N LEU A 215 2.26 22.87 -13.69
CA LEU A 215 0.94 23.21 -13.16
C LEU A 215 1.02 24.05 -11.88
N SER A 216 2.04 23.83 -11.07
CA SER A 216 2.26 24.50 -9.77
C SER A 216 1.00 24.64 -8.89
N PRO A 217 0.26 23.56 -8.62
CA PRO A 217 -0.98 23.61 -7.86
C PRO A 217 -0.69 23.86 -6.37
N LYS A 218 -1.22 24.94 -5.79
CA LYS A 218 -0.93 25.36 -4.41
C LYS A 218 -1.58 24.49 -3.32
N HIS A 219 -2.58 23.73 -3.68
CA HIS A 219 -3.36 22.89 -2.76
C HIS A 219 -3.00 21.42 -2.83
N ILE A 220 -2.03 21.03 -3.65
CA ILE A 220 -1.54 19.67 -3.78
C ILE A 220 -0.09 19.60 -3.35
N ASN A 221 0.26 18.58 -2.56
CA ASN A 221 1.63 18.29 -2.18
C ASN A 221 2.01 16.88 -2.63
N LEU A 222 3.25 16.75 -3.14
CA LEU A 222 3.84 15.47 -3.49
C LEU A 222 4.53 14.87 -2.26
N ILE A 223 4.32 13.57 -2.07
CA ILE A 223 5.05 12.74 -1.10
C ILE A 223 5.69 11.60 -1.89
N LEU A 224 7.00 11.69 -2.04
CA LEU A 224 7.79 10.86 -2.94
C LEU A 224 8.66 9.89 -2.16
N ALA A 225 8.97 8.72 -2.72
CA ALA A 225 9.99 7.86 -2.19
C ALA A 225 10.90 7.31 -3.30
N THR A 226 12.18 7.16 -2.98
CA THR A 226 13.15 6.45 -3.81
C THR A 226 14.40 6.09 -3.01
N ARG A 227 15.36 5.43 -3.65
CA ARG A 227 16.69 5.17 -3.06
C ARG A 227 17.50 6.45 -2.99
N SER A 228 18.28 6.63 -1.91
CA SER A 228 19.14 7.80 -1.71
C SER A 228 20.06 8.05 -2.92
N SER A 229 20.74 7.02 -3.41
CA SER A 229 21.62 7.12 -4.57
C SER A 229 20.91 7.49 -5.88
N THR A 230 19.67 7.05 -6.04
CA THR A 230 18.83 7.41 -7.19
C THR A 230 18.38 8.87 -7.10
N HIS A 231 17.98 9.30 -5.91
CA HIS A 231 17.60 10.69 -5.65
C HIS A 231 18.74 11.66 -5.96
N GLU A 232 19.93 11.43 -5.43
CA GLU A 232 21.10 12.27 -5.68
C GLU A 232 21.39 12.47 -7.18
N ARG A 233 21.21 11.42 -7.97
CA ARG A 233 21.41 11.45 -9.42
C ARG A 233 20.33 12.24 -10.15
N ILE A 234 19.07 12.17 -9.71
CA ILE A 234 17.91 12.73 -10.41
C ILE A 234 17.60 14.15 -9.94
N ARG A 235 17.80 14.44 -8.65
CA ARG A 235 17.50 15.73 -8.02
C ARG A 235 17.95 16.95 -8.83
N PRO A 236 19.18 17.01 -9.41
CA PRO A 236 19.60 18.16 -10.19
C PRO A 236 18.76 18.45 -11.44
N SER A 237 18.02 17.45 -11.93
CA SER A 237 17.13 17.57 -13.09
C SER A 237 15.69 17.96 -12.73
N LEU A 238 15.38 18.01 -11.44
CA LEU A 238 14.07 18.39 -10.92
C LEU A 238 14.12 19.82 -10.38
N ASN A 239 13.22 20.67 -10.86
CA ASN A 239 13.09 22.06 -10.40
C ASN A 239 12.12 22.18 -9.20
N ILE A 240 11.99 21.12 -8.39
CA ILE A 240 11.08 21.08 -7.25
C ILE A 240 11.90 21.03 -5.98
N ASN A 241 11.50 21.81 -4.98
CA ASN A 241 12.05 21.72 -3.65
C ASN A 241 11.29 20.64 -2.86
N PHE A 242 12.05 19.79 -2.18
CA PHE A 242 11.55 18.76 -1.28
C PHE A 242 12.21 18.91 0.08
N ASP A 243 11.44 18.70 1.14
CA ASP A 243 11.98 18.41 2.47
C ASP A 243 12.31 16.91 2.53
N GLU A 244 13.59 16.60 2.71
CA GLU A 244 14.15 15.25 2.61
C GLU A 244 14.19 14.57 3.97
N PHE A 245 13.68 13.34 4.04
CA PHE A 245 13.73 12.46 5.20
C PHE A 245 14.48 11.19 4.84
N VAL A 246 15.65 10.99 5.44
CA VAL A 246 16.49 9.80 5.22
C VAL A 246 16.18 8.77 6.30
N ILE A 247 15.75 7.56 5.89
CA ILE A 247 15.29 6.50 6.80
C ILE A 247 16.19 5.26 6.77
N ASP A 248 17.50 5.43 6.67
CA ASP A 248 18.42 4.30 6.49
C ASP A 248 18.55 3.44 7.76
N GLU A 249 18.78 4.04 8.91
CA GLU A 249 19.03 3.33 10.15
C GLU A 249 17.85 3.43 11.12
N LEU A 250 17.64 2.37 11.89
CA LEU A 250 16.72 2.38 13.03
C LEU A 250 17.40 3.05 14.22
N ASP A 251 16.69 3.93 14.91
CA ASP A 251 17.16 4.43 16.21
C ASP A 251 16.98 3.36 17.30
N ARG A 252 17.45 3.67 18.51
CA ARG A 252 17.42 2.69 19.61
C ARG A 252 15.99 2.24 19.99
N VAL A 253 15.03 3.14 19.94
CA VAL A 253 13.63 2.82 20.29
C VAL A 253 13.02 1.96 19.19
N GLU A 254 13.32 2.28 17.94
CA GLU A 254 12.90 1.52 16.77
C GLU A 254 13.53 0.12 16.74
N VAL A 255 14.82 -0.01 17.09
CA VAL A 255 15.51 -1.30 17.24
C VAL A 255 14.88 -2.14 18.36
N ASP A 256 14.59 -1.53 19.52
CA ASP A 256 13.95 -2.20 20.63
C ASP A 256 12.59 -2.79 20.21
N ARG A 257 11.79 -1.98 19.51
CA ARG A 257 10.50 -2.41 18.95
C ARG A 257 10.64 -3.51 17.89
N PHE A 258 11.64 -3.40 17.04
CA PHE A 258 11.90 -4.41 16.01
C PHE A 258 12.30 -5.76 16.62
N VAL A 259 13.11 -5.75 17.68
CA VAL A 259 13.44 -6.97 18.45
C VAL A 259 12.17 -7.60 19.03
N GLU A 260 11.25 -6.80 19.60
CA GLU A 260 9.99 -7.31 20.13
C GLU A 260 9.16 -8.02 19.05
N ILE A 261 9.02 -7.41 17.86
CA ILE A 261 8.30 -8.01 16.74
C ILE A 261 8.91 -9.35 16.34
N ILE A 262 10.24 -9.42 16.22
CA ILE A 262 10.93 -10.66 15.85
C ILE A 262 10.80 -11.72 16.95
N ASP A 263 10.82 -11.31 18.24
CA ASP A 263 10.63 -12.20 19.38
C ASP A 263 9.21 -12.78 19.41
N ASP A 264 8.21 -11.96 19.22
CA ASP A 264 6.79 -12.35 19.27
C ASP A 264 6.43 -13.40 18.21
N VAL A 265 7.02 -13.30 17.02
CA VAL A 265 6.79 -14.27 15.94
C VAL A 265 7.81 -15.41 15.91
N GLY A 266 8.82 -15.39 16.78
CA GLY A 266 9.82 -16.44 16.84
C GLY A 266 10.75 -16.52 15.62
N PHE A 267 11.03 -15.41 14.97
CA PHE A 267 11.77 -15.34 13.69
C PHE A 267 13.29 -15.43 13.84
N TRP A 268 13.82 -15.52 15.08
CA TRP A 268 15.24 -15.67 15.33
C TRP A 268 15.78 -17.05 14.92
N ASP A 269 17.01 -17.07 14.42
CA ASP A 269 17.73 -18.34 14.23
C ASP A 269 17.98 -19.05 15.57
N SER A 270 18.32 -20.34 15.51
CA SER A 270 18.50 -21.18 16.71
C SER A 270 19.55 -20.66 17.69
N LYS A 271 20.52 -19.88 17.24
CA LYS A 271 21.58 -19.29 18.08
C LYS A 271 21.13 -18.00 18.74
N SER A 272 20.39 -17.19 18.01
CA SER A 272 19.93 -15.87 18.47
C SER A 272 18.68 -15.97 19.35
N THR A 273 17.88 -17.02 19.23
CA THR A 273 16.68 -17.27 20.07
C THR A 273 17.01 -17.28 21.57
N THR A 274 18.19 -17.79 21.98
CA THR A 274 18.60 -17.90 23.38
C THR A 274 19.27 -16.65 23.94
N LEU A 275 19.49 -15.62 23.13
CA LEU A 275 20.13 -14.37 23.54
C LEU A 275 19.19 -13.53 24.40
N SER A 276 19.75 -12.75 25.34
CA SER A 276 18.99 -11.70 26.03
C SER A 276 18.55 -10.60 25.06
N LYS A 277 17.53 -9.84 25.45
CA LYS A 277 17.05 -8.70 24.64
C LYS A 277 18.16 -7.70 24.33
N GLU A 278 19.02 -7.40 25.31
CA GLU A 278 20.16 -6.49 25.13
C GLU A 278 21.20 -7.05 24.14
N ALA A 279 21.41 -8.37 24.16
CA ALA A 279 22.31 -9.03 23.21
C ALA A 279 21.74 -8.98 21.78
N LYS A 280 20.42 -9.17 21.62
CA LYS A 280 19.72 -9.02 20.34
C LYS A 280 19.78 -7.59 19.79
N ILE A 281 19.52 -6.59 20.64
CA ILE A 281 19.70 -5.18 20.30
C ILE A 281 21.13 -4.90 19.87
N SER A 282 22.13 -5.40 20.62
CA SER A 282 23.55 -5.23 20.28
C SER A 282 23.91 -5.92 18.95
N LEU A 283 23.29 -7.05 18.65
CA LEU A 283 23.45 -7.76 17.38
C LEU A 283 23.00 -6.87 16.21
N ILE A 284 21.78 -6.34 16.29
CA ILE A 284 21.23 -5.46 15.25
C ILE A 284 22.07 -4.20 15.07
N THR A 285 22.38 -3.51 16.16
CA THR A 285 23.09 -2.21 16.10
C THR A 285 24.55 -2.33 15.66
N LYS A 286 25.27 -3.36 16.11
CA LYS A 286 26.71 -3.46 15.85
C LYS A 286 27.07 -4.32 14.65
N ARG A 287 26.23 -5.26 14.28
CA ARG A 287 26.53 -6.21 13.21
C ARG A 287 25.74 -5.96 11.94
N HIS A 288 24.56 -5.37 12.08
CA HIS A 288 23.65 -5.10 10.96
C HIS A 288 23.42 -3.59 10.74
N ASP A 289 24.25 -2.74 11.34
CA ASP A 289 24.23 -1.28 11.20
C ASP A 289 22.81 -0.68 11.39
N SER A 290 22.02 -1.29 12.29
CA SER A 290 20.62 -0.90 12.53
C SER A 290 19.72 -0.92 11.28
N GLN A 291 20.06 -1.73 10.28
CA GLN A 291 19.29 -1.84 9.03
C GLN A 291 18.31 -3.02 9.08
N ILE A 292 17.06 -2.76 8.69
CA ILE A 292 15.98 -3.76 8.71
C ILE A 292 16.33 -4.94 7.81
N GLN A 293 16.70 -4.68 6.56
CA GLN A 293 16.98 -5.75 5.59
C GLN A 293 18.16 -6.62 5.99
N GLN A 294 19.25 -6.03 6.44
CA GLN A 294 20.43 -6.80 6.86
C GLN A 294 20.12 -7.69 8.06
N THR A 295 19.28 -7.20 8.98
CA THR A 295 18.80 -7.99 10.09
C THR A 295 17.96 -9.18 9.62
N LEU A 296 16.93 -8.94 8.81
CA LEU A 296 16.03 -10.01 8.33
C LEU A 296 16.73 -11.07 7.46
N LEU A 297 17.79 -10.71 6.74
CA LEU A 297 18.57 -11.66 5.94
C LEU A 297 19.53 -12.52 6.77
N SER A 298 19.80 -12.14 8.02
CA SER A 298 20.83 -12.78 8.87
C SER A 298 20.24 -13.58 10.04
N ILE A 299 18.97 -13.45 10.28
CA ILE A 299 18.20 -14.23 11.27
C ILE A 299 17.35 -15.30 10.56
#